data_8f97abc623b256a2120e720805ca956b
#
_entry.id   8f97abc623b256a2120e720805ca956b
#
_cell.length_a   1.000
_cell.length_b   1.000
_cell.length_c   1.000
_cell.angle_alpha   90.00
_cell.angle_beta   90.00
_cell.angle_gamma   90.00
#
_symmetry.space_group_name_H-M   'P 1'
#
loop_
_entity.id
_entity.type
_entity.pdbx_description
1 polymer ?
#
loop_
_entity_poly.entity_id
_entity_poly.type
_entity_poly.pdbx_seq_one_letter_code
_entity_poly.pdbx_strand_id
1 'polypeptide(L)'
;MTSADPNRQKLTQLRKLLIQHFSLDELRVLCFDLGLEYEELPGDTRTTKMHGLIEYLQRRGELPRLLNEAVDHRPNVAWPSFSDGSAAMQKDAPAGTPKSFIHEKTGLEMLLIPAGEFLYGEEKELKFLPNFWIAKTPVTNAHYAKFVVDIGYKPPVTWWENGKYPPKLANHPVVSVSWYDVVAYAQWAGLQLPTEQQWEKAARGQDGREYPWGNEWRPYCNTLEAGIGATTPVGYYSPFGDSPYGCVDMSGNVCEWTYSWVDEKEKFCVLRGGSFFENQEQSRVTYRGDDGPNYRFDFVGFRVTAYFSIFDF
;
A
#
# COMPACT_ATOMS: atom_id res chain seq x y z
N MET A 1 25.54 -22.11 34.44
CA MET A 1 25.66 -21.46 33.13
C MET A 1 24.25 -21.24 32.63
N THR A 2 23.73 -20.04 32.84
CA THR A 2 22.38 -19.66 32.38
C THR A 2 22.39 -19.56 30.87
N SER A 3 21.61 -20.39 30.19
CA SER A 3 21.41 -20.30 28.74
C SER A 3 20.90 -18.90 28.39
N ALA A 4 21.65 -18.19 27.53
CA ALA A 4 21.22 -16.88 27.06
C ALA A 4 19.87 -17.02 26.36
N ASP A 5 18.89 -16.22 26.78
CA ASP A 5 17.57 -16.16 26.21
C ASP A 5 17.69 -15.97 24.68
N PRO A 6 17.20 -16.92 23.86
CA PRO A 6 17.30 -16.86 22.40
C PRO A 6 16.67 -15.57 21.81
N ASN A 7 15.62 -15.04 22.45
CA ASN A 7 14.98 -13.81 22.03
C ASN A 7 15.86 -12.58 22.28
N ARG A 8 16.67 -12.59 23.35
CA ARG A 8 17.62 -11.52 23.63
C ARG A 8 18.74 -11.44 22.59
N GLN A 9 19.21 -12.57 22.08
CA GLN A 9 20.20 -12.60 21.00
C GLN A 9 19.63 -12.05 19.70
N LYS A 10 18.41 -12.44 19.34
CA LYS A 10 17.69 -11.96 18.14
C LYS A 10 17.42 -10.46 18.20
N LEU A 11 17.00 -9.93 19.34
CA LEU A 11 16.84 -8.48 19.55
C LEU A 11 18.16 -7.73 19.39
N THR A 12 19.24 -8.29 19.88
CA THR A 12 20.59 -7.70 19.72
C THR A 12 21.01 -7.69 18.23
N GLN A 13 20.70 -8.75 17.50
CA GLN A 13 20.94 -8.83 16.07
C GLN A 13 20.09 -7.82 15.30
N LEU A 14 18.80 -7.74 15.58
CA LEU A 14 17.88 -6.77 14.97
C LEU A 14 18.40 -5.34 15.18
N ARG A 15 18.78 -4.96 16.38
CA ARG A 15 19.37 -3.64 16.69
C ARG A 15 20.58 -3.33 15.83
N LYS A 16 21.51 -4.29 15.72
CA LYS A 16 22.73 -4.10 14.92
C LYS A 16 22.40 -3.89 13.44
N LEU A 17 21.50 -4.69 12.89
CA LEU A 17 21.13 -4.60 11.49
C LEU A 17 20.40 -3.29 11.19
N LEU A 18 19.45 -2.87 12.03
CA LEU A 18 18.77 -1.58 11.86
C LEU A 18 19.76 -0.42 11.89
N ILE A 19 20.68 -0.39 12.89
CA ILE A 19 21.71 0.65 12.98
C ILE A 19 22.67 0.60 11.78
N GLN A 20 22.95 -0.57 11.22
CA GLN A 20 23.84 -0.73 10.08
C GLN A 20 23.20 -0.27 8.76
N HIS A 21 21.92 -0.55 8.57
CA HIS A 21 21.24 -0.45 7.28
C HIS A 21 20.28 0.75 7.15
N PHE A 22 19.95 1.46 8.22
CA PHE A 22 19.04 2.62 8.18
C PHE A 22 19.75 3.89 8.63
N SER A 23 19.71 4.94 7.82
CA SER A 23 20.12 6.29 8.18
C SER A 23 19.14 6.94 9.16
N LEU A 24 19.41 8.18 9.59
CA LEU A 24 18.49 8.92 10.47
C LEU A 24 17.17 9.26 9.74
N ASP A 25 17.27 9.64 8.48
CA ASP A 25 16.10 10.02 7.69
C ASP A 25 15.25 8.80 7.35
N GLU A 26 15.87 7.68 7.02
CA GLU A 26 15.19 6.40 6.83
C GLU A 26 14.55 5.87 8.12
N LEU A 27 15.12 6.16 9.29
CA LEU A 27 14.46 5.85 10.55
C LEU A 27 13.19 6.68 10.76
N ARG A 28 13.17 7.93 10.32
CA ARG A 28 11.96 8.76 10.34
C ARG A 28 10.88 8.18 9.44
N VAL A 29 11.28 7.76 8.23
CA VAL A 29 10.38 7.06 7.29
C VAL A 29 9.85 5.78 7.91
N LEU A 30 10.71 4.95 8.49
CA LEU A 30 10.32 3.71 9.16
C LEU A 30 9.35 3.95 10.34
N CYS A 31 9.57 5.00 11.14
CA CYS A 31 8.63 5.39 12.19
C CYS A 31 7.28 5.79 11.62
N PHE A 32 7.32 6.56 10.56
CA PHE A 32 6.15 6.98 9.82
C PHE A 32 5.34 5.78 9.30
N ASP A 33 5.99 4.80 8.66
CA ASP A 33 5.38 3.57 8.13
C ASP A 33 4.73 2.74 9.24
N LEU A 34 5.33 2.80 10.42
CA LEU A 34 4.81 2.17 11.62
C LEU A 34 3.71 2.99 12.31
N GLY A 35 3.34 4.17 11.79
CA GLY A 35 2.36 5.06 12.41
C GLY A 35 2.83 5.67 13.72
N LEU A 36 4.15 5.93 13.84
CA LEU A 36 4.78 6.45 15.05
C LEU A 36 5.38 7.84 14.79
N GLU A 37 5.21 8.74 15.74
CA GLU A 37 5.88 10.03 15.70
C GLU A 37 7.35 9.84 16.10
N TYR A 38 8.26 10.11 15.15
CA TYR A 38 9.71 9.97 15.40
C TYR A 38 10.20 10.78 16.60
N GLU A 39 9.65 11.98 16.79
CA GLU A 39 9.98 12.89 17.86
C GLU A 39 9.62 12.34 19.25
N GLU A 40 8.60 11.50 19.36
CA GLU A 40 8.16 10.85 20.60
C GLU A 40 9.04 9.67 21.02
N LEU A 41 9.88 9.16 20.13
CA LEU A 41 10.81 8.11 20.50
C LEU A 41 11.88 8.63 21.46
N PRO A 42 12.22 7.86 22.51
CA PRO A 42 13.24 8.27 23.48
C PRO A 42 14.64 8.34 22.84
N GLY A 43 15.43 9.35 23.24
CA GLY A 43 16.83 9.54 22.87
C GLY A 43 17.05 10.61 21.79
N ASP A 44 18.28 11.12 21.73
CA ASP A 44 18.69 12.26 20.89
C ASP A 44 19.59 11.86 19.71
N THR A 45 20.02 10.61 19.66
CA THR A 45 20.86 10.08 18.58
C THR A 45 20.12 9.01 17.79
N ARG A 46 20.55 8.78 16.54
CA ARG A 46 20.03 7.69 15.70
C ARG A 46 19.99 6.36 16.46
N THR A 47 21.06 6.01 17.13
CA THR A 47 21.18 4.74 17.88
C THR A 47 20.18 4.67 19.04
N THR A 48 20.02 5.76 19.81
CA THR A 48 19.09 5.80 20.93
C THR A 48 17.63 5.80 20.46
N LYS A 49 17.32 6.49 19.37
CA LYS A 49 15.99 6.47 18.71
C LYS A 49 15.65 5.07 18.19
N MET A 50 16.60 4.37 17.54
CA MET A 50 16.44 2.95 17.14
C MET A 50 16.15 2.03 18.32
N HIS A 51 16.83 2.22 19.43
CA HIS A 51 16.55 1.47 20.66
C HIS A 51 15.14 1.76 21.15
N GLY A 52 14.76 3.04 21.21
CA GLY A 52 13.43 3.46 21.62
C GLY A 52 12.33 2.85 20.78
N LEU A 53 12.50 2.83 19.46
CA LEU A 53 11.58 2.20 18.52
C LEU A 53 11.40 0.70 18.80
N ILE A 54 12.51 -0.04 18.95
CA ILE A 54 12.46 -1.47 19.22
C ILE A 54 11.78 -1.75 20.57
N GLU A 55 12.13 -1.00 21.63
CA GLU A 55 11.52 -1.19 22.95
C GLU A 55 10.04 -0.83 22.96
N TYR A 56 9.65 0.22 22.25
CA TYR A 56 8.26 0.63 22.10
C TYR A 56 7.44 -0.49 21.45
N LEU A 57 7.89 -0.99 20.29
CA LEU A 57 7.19 -2.05 19.55
C LEU A 57 7.24 -3.39 20.25
N GLN A 58 8.33 -3.70 20.99
CA GLN A 58 8.43 -4.91 21.79
C GLN A 58 7.38 -4.96 22.90
N ARG A 59 7.17 -3.84 23.62
CA ARG A 59 6.16 -3.74 24.70
C ARG A 59 4.73 -3.94 24.17
N ARG A 60 4.50 -3.62 22.91
CA ARG A 60 3.19 -3.75 22.24
C ARG A 60 3.03 -5.08 21.49
N GLY A 61 4.06 -5.91 21.44
CA GLY A 61 4.04 -7.15 20.66
C GLY A 61 4.11 -6.91 19.13
N GLU A 62 4.50 -5.71 18.70
CA GLU A 62 4.50 -5.26 17.30
C GLU A 62 5.88 -5.39 16.61
N LEU A 63 6.84 -6.10 17.21
CA LEU A 63 8.14 -6.37 16.56
C LEU A 63 8.04 -7.03 15.17
N PRO A 64 7.04 -7.90 14.89
CA PRO A 64 6.85 -8.43 13.55
C PRO A 64 6.56 -7.36 12.50
N ARG A 65 5.85 -6.28 12.86
CA ARG A 65 5.61 -5.12 11.99
C ARG A 65 6.92 -4.44 11.59
N LEU A 66 7.77 -4.15 12.58
CA LEU A 66 9.09 -3.57 12.33
C LEU A 66 9.94 -4.44 11.40
N LEU A 67 9.87 -5.77 11.56
CA LEU A 67 10.60 -6.68 10.70
C LEU A 67 10.08 -6.70 9.27
N ASN A 68 8.77 -6.64 9.07
CA ASN A 68 8.18 -6.55 7.74
C ASN A 68 8.63 -5.30 7.01
N GLU A 69 8.51 -4.14 7.67
CA GLU A 69 9.00 -2.88 7.11
C GLU A 69 10.51 -2.94 6.82
N ALA A 70 11.30 -3.50 7.75
CA ALA A 70 12.74 -3.64 7.55
C ALA A 70 13.09 -4.57 6.38
N VAL A 71 12.34 -5.64 6.16
CA VAL A 71 12.48 -6.55 5.01
C VAL A 71 12.09 -5.85 3.72
N ASP A 72 10.98 -5.11 3.71
CA ASP A 72 10.51 -4.39 2.53
C ASP A 72 11.51 -3.32 2.09
N HIS A 73 12.09 -2.60 3.05
CA HIS A 73 13.14 -1.61 2.76
C HIS A 73 14.49 -2.25 2.41
N ARG A 74 14.80 -3.44 2.92
CA ARG A 74 16.11 -4.11 2.74
C ARG A 74 15.93 -5.62 2.56
N PRO A 75 15.41 -6.07 1.41
CA PRO A 75 15.08 -7.48 1.15
C PRO A 75 16.31 -8.41 1.12
N ASN A 76 17.50 -7.86 0.86
CA ASN A 76 18.75 -8.64 0.79
C ASN A 76 19.46 -8.79 2.15
N VAL A 77 18.91 -8.24 3.23
CA VAL A 77 19.45 -8.35 4.58
C VAL A 77 18.87 -9.58 5.28
N ALA A 78 19.72 -10.42 5.87
CA ALA A 78 19.29 -11.58 6.65
C ALA A 78 18.76 -11.13 8.02
N TRP A 79 17.49 -10.72 8.08
CA TRP A 79 16.82 -10.29 9.31
C TRP A 79 16.57 -11.45 10.28
N PRO A 80 16.66 -11.22 11.60
CA PRO A 80 16.35 -12.27 12.58
C PRO A 80 14.85 -12.57 12.58
N SER A 81 14.49 -13.85 12.65
CA SER A 81 13.11 -14.27 12.85
C SER A 81 12.80 -14.42 14.34
N PHE A 82 11.71 -13.82 14.84
CA PHE A 82 11.22 -14.04 16.19
C PHE A 82 10.20 -15.17 16.16
N SER A 83 10.54 -16.31 16.76
CA SER A 83 9.80 -17.57 16.67
C SER A 83 8.36 -17.53 17.23
N ASP A 84 8.01 -16.47 17.92
CA ASP A 84 6.65 -16.28 18.46
C ASP A 84 5.76 -15.46 17.51
N GLY A 85 6.34 -14.86 16.47
CA GLY A 85 5.65 -14.08 15.43
C GLY A 85 5.53 -14.80 14.08
N SER A 86 6.50 -15.68 13.72
CA SER A 86 6.48 -16.36 12.42
C SER A 86 5.30 -17.36 12.26
N ALA A 87 4.82 -17.92 13.36
CA ALA A 87 3.60 -18.73 13.36
C ALA A 87 2.31 -17.89 13.23
N ALA A 88 2.37 -16.58 13.55
CA ALA A 88 1.27 -15.65 13.33
C ALA A 88 1.23 -15.11 11.89
N MET A 89 2.39 -15.06 11.20
CA MET A 89 2.48 -14.64 9.80
C MET A 89 1.90 -15.66 8.79
N GLN A 90 1.76 -16.93 9.19
CA GLN A 90 1.25 -18.00 8.34
C GLN A 90 -0.19 -18.40 8.65
N LYS A 91 -0.89 -17.70 9.54
CA LYS A 91 -2.28 -18.04 9.85
C LYS A 91 -3.21 -17.33 8.88
N ASP A 92 -4.09 -18.11 8.27
CA ASP A 92 -5.32 -17.61 7.70
C ASP A 92 -5.99 -16.65 8.69
N ALA A 93 -6.70 -15.65 8.16
CA ALA A 93 -7.49 -14.78 9.02
C ALA A 93 -8.36 -15.64 9.96
N PRO A 94 -8.52 -15.28 11.24
CA PRO A 94 -9.32 -16.06 12.18
C PRO A 94 -10.67 -16.44 11.61
N ALA A 95 -11.16 -17.62 11.95
CA ALA A 95 -12.50 -18.05 11.52
C ALA A 95 -13.55 -17.01 11.95
N GLY A 96 -14.34 -16.52 11.00
CA GLY A 96 -15.32 -15.45 11.24
C GLY A 96 -14.84 -14.05 10.90
N THR A 97 -13.57 -13.84 10.52
CA THR A 97 -13.13 -12.54 10.00
C THR A 97 -13.98 -12.14 8.79
N PRO A 98 -14.57 -10.94 8.77
CA PRO A 98 -15.32 -10.48 7.61
C PRO A 98 -14.43 -10.43 6.37
N LYS A 99 -15.03 -10.61 5.20
CA LYS A 99 -14.30 -10.47 3.92
C LYS A 99 -14.12 -9.01 3.50
N SER A 100 -14.93 -8.13 4.05
CA SER A 100 -14.86 -6.68 3.84
C SER A 100 -15.44 -5.93 5.03
N PHE A 101 -15.06 -4.66 5.16
CA PHE A 101 -15.68 -3.70 6.09
C PHE A 101 -15.67 -2.30 5.49
N ILE A 102 -16.50 -1.41 6.01
CA ILE A 102 -16.47 0.01 5.64
C ILE A 102 -15.56 0.74 6.62
N HIS A 103 -14.49 1.35 6.12
CA HIS A 103 -13.59 2.17 6.92
C HIS A 103 -14.32 3.44 7.38
N GLU A 104 -14.50 3.60 8.69
CA GLU A 104 -15.39 4.61 9.28
C GLU A 104 -15.06 6.03 8.83
N LYS A 105 -13.79 6.42 8.90
CA LYS A 105 -13.35 7.79 8.60
C LYS A 105 -13.48 8.14 7.12
N THR A 106 -13.13 7.23 6.24
CA THR A 106 -13.12 7.49 4.78
C THR A 106 -14.41 7.09 4.10
N GLY A 107 -15.11 6.07 4.59
CA GLY A 107 -16.24 5.42 3.93
C GLY A 107 -15.83 4.46 2.81
N LEU A 108 -14.53 4.17 2.66
CA LEU A 108 -14.04 3.17 1.71
C LEU A 108 -14.43 1.76 2.16
N GLU A 109 -14.86 0.93 1.21
CA GLU A 109 -14.97 -0.52 1.43
C GLU A 109 -13.56 -1.13 1.34
N MET A 110 -13.13 -1.77 2.43
CA MET A 110 -11.84 -2.46 2.54
C MET A 110 -12.05 -3.95 2.37
N LEU A 111 -11.26 -4.59 1.50
CA LEU A 111 -11.32 -6.03 1.23
C LEU A 111 -10.16 -6.73 1.90
N LEU A 112 -10.42 -7.90 2.49
CA LEU A 112 -9.38 -8.76 3.03
C LEU A 112 -8.65 -9.50 1.91
N ILE A 113 -7.35 -9.28 1.81
CA ILE A 113 -6.46 -10.11 1.01
C ILE A 113 -5.80 -11.12 1.94
N PRO A 114 -6.09 -12.41 1.78
CA PRO A 114 -5.61 -13.43 2.70
C PRO A 114 -4.10 -13.64 2.59
N ALA A 115 -3.50 -14.05 3.72
CA ALA A 115 -2.11 -14.47 3.75
C ALA A 115 -1.87 -15.60 2.74
N GLY A 116 -0.66 -15.69 2.24
CA GLY A 116 -0.26 -16.78 1.37
C GLY A 116 0.69 -16.36 0.26
N GLU A 117 1.16 -17.37 -0.43
CA GLU A 117 2.05 -17.22 -1.57
C GLU A 117 1.29 -16.75 -2.80
N PHE A 118 1.98 -16.02 -3.67
CA PHE A 118 1.51 -15.61 -4.98
C PHE A 118 2.69 -15.47 -5.94
N LEU A 119 2.40 -15.48 -7.22
CA LEU A 119 3.39 -15.34 -8.28
C LEU A 119 3.55 -13.85 -8.62
N TYR A 120 4.68 -13.26 -8.22
CA TYR A 120 4.99 -11.84 -8.36
C TYR A 120 5.83 -11.54 -9.61
N GLY A 121 5.55 -10.43 -10.26
CA GLY A 121 6.32 -9.94 -11.41
C GLY A 121 6.12 -10.76 -12.68
N GLU A 122 6.80 -10.37 -13.74
CA GLU A 122 6.76 -11.09 -15.02
C GLU A 122 7.40 -12.47 -14.95
N GLU A 123 8.48 -12.59 -14.17
CA GLU A 123 9.19 -13.84 -13.93
C GLU A 123 8.44 -14.79 -12.99
N LYS A 124 7.30 -14.39 -12.47
CA LYS A 124 6.44 -15.18 -11.57
C LYS A 124 7.21 -15.70 -10.35
N GLU A 125 8.00 -14.85 -9.74
CA GLU A 125 8.72 -15.18 -8.51
C GLU A 125 7.74 -15.48 -7.37
N LEU A 126 7.94 -16.58 -6.67
CA LEU A 126 7.09 -16.94 -5.54
C LEU A 126 7.37 -16.03 -4.35
N LYS A 127 6.38 -15.24 -3.96
CA LYS A 127 6.41 -14.33 -2.80
C LYS A 127 5.31 -14.67 -1.83
N PHE A 128 5.57 -14.47 -0.55
CA PHE A 128 4.58 -14.59 0.52
C PHE A 128 4.23 -13.21 1.07
N LEU A 129 2.94 -12.92 1.21
CA LEU A 129 2.45 -11.76 1.95
C LEU A 129 1.49 -12.19 3.07
N PRO A 130 1.54 -11.54 4.25
CA PRO A 130 0.56 -11.75 5.32
C PRO A 130 -0.83 -11.25 4.91
N ASN A 131 -1.84 -11.44 5.77
CA ASN A 131 -3.14 -10.80 5.59
C ASN A 131 -3.01 -9.28 5.60
N PHE A 132 -3.75 -8.62 4.72
CA PHE A 132 -3.87 -7.15 4.73
C PHE A 132 -5.23 -6.74 4.18
N TRP A 133 -5.63 -5.52 4.51
CA TRP A 133 -6.81 -4.88 3.94
C TRP A 133 -6.41 -3.96 2.81
N ILE A 134 -7.20 -3.90 1.75
CA ILE A 134 -6.99 -2.96 0.65
C ILE A 134 -8.34 -2.34 0.25
N ALA A 135 -8.32 -1.07 -0.12
CA ALA A 135 -9.52 -0.42 -0.64
C ALA A 135 -10.00 -1.13 -1.92
N LYS A 136 -11.28 -1.47 -1.97
CA LYS A 136 -11.93 -2.12 -3.10
C LYS A 136 -11.75 -1.33 -4.40
N THR A 137 -11.83 -0.02 -4.32
CA THR A 137 -11.73 0.91 -5.44
C THR A 137 -10.58 1.88 -5.23
N PRO A 138 -10.10 2.56 -6.27
CA PRO A 138 -9.34 3.80 -6.10
C PRO A 138 -10.10 4.79 -5.22
N VAL A 139 -9.36 5.67 -4.54
CA VAL A 139 -9.96 6.77 -3.75
C VAL A 139 -10.66 7.73 -4.72
N THR A 140 -11.94 7.98 -4.46
CA THR A 140 -12.74 8.87 -5.33
C THR A 140 -12.64 10.33 -4.89
N ASN A 141 -13.09 11.26 -5.76
CA ASN A 141 -13.20 12.67 -5.39
C ASN A 141 -14.06 12.88 -4.12
N ALA A 142 -15.15 12.12 -3.97
CA ALA A 142 -15.99 12.20 -2.77
C ALA A 142 -15.25 11.74 -1.50
N HIS A 143 -14.43 10.70 -1.58
CA HIS A 143 -13.62 10.24 -0.46
C HIS A 143 -12.52 11.24 -0.12
N TYR A 144 -11.81 11.77 -1.13
CA TYR A 144 -10.74 12.74 -0.94
C TYR A 144 -11.25 14.08 -0.39
N ALA A 145 -12.47 14.48 -0.74
CA ALA A 145 -13.08 15.69 -0.23
C ALA A 145 -13.26 15.69 1.30
N LYS A 146 -13.49 14.55 1.92
CA LYS A 146 -13.57 14.45 3.39
C LYS A 146 -12.26 14.89 4.04
N PHE A 147 -11.13 14.46 3.49
CA PHE A 147 -9.79 14.86 3.93
C PHE A 147 -9.56 16.37 3.76
N VAL A 148 -9.88 16.90 2.57
CA VAL A 148 -9.72 18.34 2.28
C VAL A 148 -10.52 19.19 3.25
N VAL A 149 -11.76 18.80 3.55
CA VAL A 149 -12.65 19.53 4.46
C VAL A 149 -12.21 19.39 5.92
N ASP A 150 -11.84 18.18 6.35
CA ASP A 150 -11.56 17.88 7.76
C ASP A 150 -10.32 18.62 8.28
N ILE A 151 -9.25 18.67 7.49
CA ILE A 151 -7.99 19.30 7.91
C ILE A 151 -7.60 20.55 7.13
N GLY A 152 -8.47 21.03 6.24
CA GLY A 152 -8.17 22.20 5.40
C GLY A 152 -7.05 21.97 4.39
N TYR A 153 -6.88 20.70 3.92
CA TYR A 153 -5.84 20.39 2.95
C TYR A 153 -6.14 21.04 1.60
N LYS A 154 -5.07 21.31 0.82
CA LYS A 154 -5.24 21.89 -0.52
C LYS A 154 -5.92 20.88 -1.46
N PRO A 155 -6.95 21.29 -2.22
CA PRO A 155 -7.60 20.42 -3.19
C PRO A 155 -6.69 20.10 -4.39
N PRO A 156 -6.96 19.02 -5.15
CA PRO A 156 -6.31 18.76 -6.44
C PRO A 156 -6.50 19.93 -7.41
N VAL A 157 -5.49 20.16 -8.27
CA VAL A 157 -5.36 21.42 -9.03
C VAL A 157 -6.29 21.49 -10.25
N THR A 158 -6.72 20.35 -10.83
CA THR A 158 -7.25 20.34 -12.21
C THR A 158 -8.77 20.36 -12.34
N TRP A 159 -9.52 19.81 -11.43
CA TRP A 159 -10.98 19.63 -11.58
C TRP A 159 -11.81 20.28 -10.46
N TRP A 160 -11.14 20.82 -9.44
CA TRP A 160 -11.80 21.36 -8.28
C TRP A 160 -11.90 22.87 -8.35
N GLU A 161 -13.10 23.41 -8.52
CA GLU A 161 -13.37 24.84 -8.50
C GLU A 161 -13.68 25.28 -7.07
N ASN A 162 -12.94 26.27 -6.57
CA ASN A 162 -13.11 26.79 -5.20
C ASN A 162 -13.10 25.70 -4.10
N GLY A 163 -12.25 24.69 -4.27
CA GLY A 163 -12.11 23.58 -3.34
C GLY A 163 -13.22 22.52 -3.41
N LYS A 164 -14.03 22.55 -4.48
CA LYS A 164 -15.12 21.59 -4.68
C LYS A 164 -14.97 20.88 -6.03
N TYR A 165 -15.13 19.56 -6.03
CA TYR A 165 -15.19 18.77 -7.25
C TYR A 165 -16.57 18.92 -7.93
N PRO A 166 -16.64 18.81 -9.26
CA PRO A 166 -17.92 18.75 -9.98
C PRO A 166 -18.75 17.56 -9.51
N PRO A 167 -20.05 17.71 -9.16
CA PRO A 167 -20.88 16.61 -8.65
C PRO A 167 -20.87 15.34 -9.52
N LYS A 168 -20.78 15.50 -10.84
CA LYS A 168 -20.69 14.37 -11.78
C LYS A 168 -19.41 13.53 -11.63
N LEU A 169 -18.36 14.08 -11.01
CA LEU A 169 -17.09 13.40 -10.78
C LEU A 169 -16.98 12.83 -9.35
N ALA A 170 -18.05 12.87 -8.56
CA ALA A 170 -18.04 12.39 -7.16
C ALA A 170 -17.46 10.97 -7.04
N ASN A 171 -17.90 10.05 -7.90
CA ASN A 171 -17.51 8.65 -7.91
C ASN A 171 -16.35 8.34 -8.88
N HIS A 172 -15.73 9.33 -9.50
CA HIS A 172 -14.52 9.13 -10.29
C HIS A 172 -13.30 9.10 -9.37
N PRO A 173 -12.23 8.36 -9.73
CA PRO A 173 -10.97 8.44 -9.01
C PRO A 173 -10.51 9.89 -8.85
N VAL A 174 -9.97 10.24 -7.70
CA VAL A 174 -9.25 11.49 -7.55
C VAL A 174 -7.93 11.41 -8.31
N VAL A 175 -7.63 12.43 -9.09
CA VAL A 175 -6.42 12.54 -9.91
C VAL A 175 -5.74 13.89 -9.68
N SER A 176 -4.61 14.12 -10.31
CA SER A 176 -3.80 15.35 -10.14
C SER A 176 -3.33 15.54 -8.69
N VAL A 177 -3.03 14.43 -8.04
CA VAL A 177 -2.46 14.35 -6.70
C VAL A 177 -1.03 13.83 -6.78
N SER A 178 -0.10 14.44 -6.04
CA SER A 178 1.26 13.96 -5.93
C SER A 178 1.36 12.80 -4.94
N TRP A 179 2.48 12.09 -4.94
CA TRP A 179 2.74 11.05 -3.94
C TRP A 179 2.64 11.60 -2.51
N TYR A 180 3.14 12.81 -2.26
CA TYR A 180 3.01 13.45 -0.94
C TYR A 180 1.56 13.76 -0.56
N ASP A 181 0.72 14.16 -1.51
CA ASP A 181 -0.71 14.43 -1.25
C ASP A 181 -1.44 13.14 -0.87
N VAL A 182 -1.12 12.01 -1.53
CA VAL A 182 -1.78 10.73 -1.25
C VAL A 182 -1.29 10.09 0.04
N VAL A 183 0.00 10.29 0.38
CA VAL A 183 0.54 9.92 1.69
C VAL A 183 -0.13 10.72 2.81
N ALA A 184 -0.30 12.04 2.64
CA ALA A 184 -1.00 12.86 3.61
C ALA A 184 -2.47 12.41 3.81
N TYR A 185 -3.16 12.01 2.72
CA TYR A 185 -4.49 11.42 2.83
C TYR A 185 -4.48 10.09 3.61
N ALA A 186 -3.54 9.20 3.28
CA ALA A 186 -3.44 7.92 3.96
C ALA A 186 -3.17 8.09 5.47
N GLN A 187 -2.26 8.99 5.85
CA GLN A 187 -2.00 9.35 7.24
C GLN A 187 -3.24 9.89 7.95
N TRP A 188 -3.92 10.88 7.35
CA TRP A 188 -5.15 11.42 7.90
C TRP A 188 -6.17 10.31 8.15
N ALA A 189 -6.26 9.34 7.25
CA ALA A 189 -7.17 8.21 7.36
C ALA A 189 -6.73 7.16 8.41
N GLY A 190 -5.48 7.16 8.86
CA GLY A 190 -4.90 6.05 9.64
C GLY A 190 -4.63 4.81 8.79
N LEU A 191 -4.44 5.00 7.48
CA LEU A 191 -4.19 3.99 6.46
C LEU A 191 -2.82 4.22 5.82
N GLN A 192 -2.45 3.39 4.86
CA GLN A 192 -1.18 3.47 4.13
C GLN A 192 -1.42 3.33 2.62
N LEU A 193 -0.40 3.64 1.81
CA LEU A 193 -0.38 3.21 0.42
C LEU A 193 0.01 1.72 0.37
N PRO A 194 -0.52 0.93 -0.57
CA PRO A 194 -0.03 -0.43 -0.79
C PRO A 194 1.41 -0.41 -1.30
N THR A 195 2.22 -1.37 -0.88
CA THR A 195 3.45 -1.69 -1.60
C THR A 195 3.08 -2.22 -2.99
N GLU A 196 4.00 -2.16 -3.95
CA GLU A 196 3.75 -2.72 -5.28
C GLU A 196 3.43 -4.23 -5.24
N GLN A 197 3.99 -4.96 -4.28
CA GLN A 197 3.68 -6.38 -4.06
C GLN A 197 2.27 -6.61 -3.52
N GLN A 198 1.82 -5.80 -2.56
CA GLN A 198 0.45 -5.84 -2.05
C GLN A 198 -0.55 -5.50 -3.15
N TRP A 199 -0.26 -4.45 -3.91
CA TRP A 199 -1.08 -4.04 -5.03
C TRP A 199 -1.20 -5.15 -6.07
N GLU A 200 -0.07 -5.75 -6.50
CA GLU A 200 -0.05 -6.83 -7.49
C GLU A 200 -0.78 -8.08 -6.99
N LYS A 201 -0.57 -8.51 -5.73
CA LYS A 201 -1.32 -9.64 -5.17
C LYS A 201 -2.83 -9.39 -5.19
N ALA A 202 -3.27 -8.18 -4.81
CA ALA A 202 -4.67 -7.81 -4.83
C ALA A 202 -5.26 -7.82 -6.25
N ALA A 203 -4.45 -7.45 -7.26
CA ALA A 203 -4.85 -7.41 -8.66
C ALA A 203 -4.94 -8.78 -9.32
N ARG A 204 -3.90 -9.62 -9.14
CA ARG A 204 -3.75 -10.87 -9.91
C ARG A 204 -4.14 -12.15 -9.17
N GLY A 205 -4.33 -12.09 -7.84
CA GLY A 205 -4.54 -13.31 -7.06
C GLY A 205 -3.24 -14.10 -6.86
N GLN A 206 -3.36 -15.44 -6.86
CA GLN A 206 -2.25 -16.36 -6.60
C GLN A 206 -1.70 -17.04 -7.86
N ASP A 207 -2.48 -17.10 -8.94
CA ASP A 207 -2.23 -17.93 -10.11
C ASP A 207 -1.35 -17.30 -11.18
N GLY A 208 -0.88 -16.06 -10.97
CA GLY A 208 0.05 -15.41 -11.88
C GLY A 208 -0.57 -14.94 -13.20
N ARG A 209 -1.86 -14.62 -13.21
CA ARG A 209 -2.59 -14.10 -14.39
C ARG A 209 -2.08 -12.73 -14.84
N GLU A 210 -2.31 -12.42 -16.12
CA GLU A 210 -1.82 -11.18 -16.76
C GLU A 210 -2.73 -9.96 -16.47
N TYR A 211 -4.03 -10.19 -16.34
CA TYR A 211 -5.06 -9.19 -16.03
C TYR A 211 -5.90 -9.64 -14.84
N PRO A 212 -6.62 -8.75 -14.16
CA PRO A 212 -7.48 -9.14 -13.02
C PRO A 212 -8.46 -10.28 -13.34
N TRP A 213 -8.94 -10.35 -14.56
CA TRP A 213 -9.92 -11.33 -15.05
C TRP A 213 -9.29 -12.60 -15.68
N GLY A 214 -7.98 -12.66 -15.91
CA GLY A 214 -7.31 -13.83 -16.52
C GLY A 214 -6.12 -13.48 -17.41
N ASN A 215 -5.74 -14.40 -18.30
CA ASN A 215 -4.53 -14.24 -19.12
C ASN A 215 -4.79 -13.56 -20.48
N GLU A 216 -6.04 -13.56 -20.95
CA GLU A 216 -6.37 -12.96 -22.25
C GLU A 216 -6.87 -11.53 -22.06
N TRP A 217 -6.42 -10.65 -22.94
CA TRP A 217 -6.98 -9.32 -23.01
C TRP A 217 -8.49 -9.35 -23.29
N ARG A 218 -9.22 -8.53 -22.57
CA ARG A 218 -10.65 -8.29 -22.76
C ARG A 218 -10.94 -6.80 -22.50
N PRO A 219 -11.92 -6.18 -23.16
CA PRO A 219 -12.27 -4.77 -22.93
C PRO A 219 -13.06 -4.60 -21.60
N TYR A 220 -12.49 -5.06 -20.50
CA TYR A 220 -13.10 -5.02 -19.16
C TYR A 220 -12.48 -3.94 -18.27
N CYS A 221 -11.83 -2.95 -18.89
CA CYS A 221 -11.23 -1.82 -18.19
C CYS A 221 -11.21 -0.57 -19.09
N ASN A 222 -11.00 0.58 -18.47
CA ASN A 222 -10.89 1.86 -19.15
C ASN A 222 -9.43 2.13 -19.53
N THR A 223 -9.09 1.83 -20.78
CA THR A 223 -7.76 2.07 -21.38
C THR A 223 -7.90 2.87 -22.67
N LEU A 224 -6.80 3.15 -23.34
CA LEU A 224 -6.78 3.84 -24.63
C LEU A 224 -7.73 3.17 -25.64
N GLU A 225 -7.81 1.82 -25.64
CA GLU A 225 -8.67 1.03 -26.50
C GLU A 225 -10.18 1.27 -26.26
N ALA A 226 -10.56 1.69 -25.04
CA ALA A 226 -11.94 2.05 -24.74
C ALA A 226 -12.38 3.35 -25.42
N GLY A 227 -11.43 4.21 -25.82
CA GLY A 227 -11.68 5.45 -26.55
C GLY A 227 -12.42 6.53 -25.75
N ILE A 228 -12.49 6.39 -24.41
CA ILE A 228 -13.21 7.35 -23.55
C ILE A 228 -12.37 8.62 -23.33
N GLY A 229 -11.05 8.50 -23.20
CA GLY A 229 -10.11 9.61 -23.05
C GLY A 229 -10.24 10.40 -21.74
N ALA A 230 -10.88 9.81 -20.72
CA ALA A 230 -11.07 10.38 -19.38
C ALA A 230 -11.32 9.25 -18.37
N THR A 231 -11.26 9.57 -17.06
CA THR A 231 -11.66 8.62 -16.03
C THR A 231 -13.14 8.23 -16.16
N THR A 232 -13.46 7.01 -15.71
CA THR A 232 -14.86 6.56 -15.51
C THR A 232 -15.17 6.53 -14.01
N PRO A 233 -16.46 6.52 -13.61
CA PRO A 233 -16.82 6.18 -12.25
C PRO A 233 -16.20 4.84 -11.84
N VAL A 234 -15.72 4.74 -10.60
CA VAL A 234 -15.14 3.47 -10.11
C VAL A 234 -16.17 2.35 -10.24
N GLY A 235 -15.72 1.18 -10.70
CA GLY A 235 -16.60 0.04 -10.91
C GLY A 235 -17.41 0.06 -12.20
N TYR A 236 -17.12 0.93 -13.13
CA TYR A 236 -17.84 0.99 -14.41
C TYR A 236 -17.80 -0.35 -15.17
N TYR A 237 -16.71 -1.10 -15.03
CA TYR A 237 -16.51 -2.40 -15.67
C TYR A 237 -16.77 -3.61 -14.75
N SER A 238 -17.18 -3.35 -13.49
CA SER A 238 -17.53 -4.43 -12.55
C SER A 238 -18.81 -5.17 -12.99
N PRO A 239 -18.92 -6.49 -12.80
CA PRO A 239 -17.95 -7.37 -12.16
C PRO A 239 -16.89 -7.97 -13.11
N PHE A 240 -16.93 -7.67 -14.41
CA PHE A 240 -16.08 -8.34 -15.41
C PHE A 240 -14.60 -7.97 -15.29
N GLY A 241 -14.31 -6.74 -14.85
CA GLY A 241 -12.96 -6.21 -14.66
C GLY A 241 -12.39 -6.46 -13.25
N ASP A 242 -13.17 -7.10 -12.36
CA ASP A 242 -12.79 -7.28 -10.96
C ASP A 242 -11.68 -8.32 -10.79
N SER A 243 -10.83 -8.11 -9.79
CA SER A 243 -9.80 -9.07 -9.40
C SER A 243 -10.39 -10.31 -8.72
N PRO A 244 -9.61 -11.40 -8.54
CA PRO A 244 -10.07 -12.59 -7.80
C PRO A 244 -10.55 -12.30 -6.37
N TYR A 245 -10.08 -11.23 -5.78
CA TYR A 245 -10.49 -10.79 -4.45
C TYR A 245 -11.64 -9.77 -4.46
N GLY A 246 -12.09 -9.35 -5.65
CA GLY A 246 -13.15 -8.37 -5.82
C GLY A 246 -12.66 -6.91 -5.80
N CYS A 247 -11.34 -6.69 -5.93
CA CYS A 247 -10.81 -5.33 -6.13
C CYS A 247 -11.19 -4.84 -7.52
N VAL A 248 -11.64 -3.61 -7.61
CA VAL A 248 -12.21 -2.98 -8.79
C VAL A 248 -11.20 -2.01 -9.40
N ASP A 249 -11.20 -1.85 -10.74
CA ASP A 249 -10.31 -0.95 -11.48
C ASP A 249 -8.81 -1.20 -11.19
N MET A 250 -8.41 -2.48 -11.07
CA MET A 250 -7.01 -2.87 -10.94
C MET A 250 -6.26 -2.88 -12.29
N SER A 251 -6.95 -2.65 -13.38
CA SER A 251 -6.43 -2.43 -14.74
C SER A 251 -7.14 -1.24 -15.35
N GLY A 252 -6.37 -0.26 -15.83
CA GLY A 252 -6.91 0.94 -16.46
C GLY A 252 -7.55 1.92 -15.48
N ASN A 253 -8.32 2.83 -16.00
CA ASN A 253 -8.93 3.98 -15.35
C ASN A 253 -7.88 5.00 -14.88
N VAL A 254 -7.11 4.71 -13.81
CA VAL A 254 -5.99 5.53 -13.36
C VAL A 254 -4.80 4.67 -12.97
N CYS A 255 -3.59 5.10 -13.30
CA CYS A 255 -2.40 4.60 -12.63
C CYS A 255 -2.45 4.92 -11.14
N GLU A 256 -1.89 4.07 -10.31
CA GLU A 256 -1.98 4.23 -8.87
C GLU A 256 -0.61 4.37 -8.24
N TRP A 257 -0.43 5.43 -7.44
CA TRP A 257 0.70 5.59 -6.56
C TRP A 257 0.80 4.42 -5.59
N THR A 258 1.99 3.85 -5.47
CA THR A 258 2.31 2.86 -4.43
C THR A 258 3.32 3.46 -3.43
N TYR A 259 3.54 2.74 -2.34
CA TYR A 259 4.57 3.08 -1.37
C TYR A 259 5.99 2.68 -1.82
N SER A 260 6.10 1.88 -2.88
CA SER A 260 7.38 1.36 -3.36
C SER A 260 8.15 2.36 -4.20
N TRP A 261 9.47 2.35 -4.05
CA TRP A 261 10.40 3.16 -4.83
C TRP A 261 11.12 2.31 -5.87
N VAL A 262 11.52 2.93 -6.97
CA VAL A 262 12.21 2.22 -8.06
C VAL A 262 13.63 1.84 -7.66
N ASP A 263 14.30 2.73 -6.92
CA ASP A 263 15.69 2.55 -6.49
C ASP A 263 15.91 3.08 -5.06
N GLU A 264 17.09 2.76 -4.51
CA GLU A 264 17.51 3.22 -3.18
C GLU A 264 17.71 4.75 -3.08
N LYS A 265 17.65 5.48 -4.19
CA LYS A 265 17.82 6.95 -4.21
C LYS A 265 16.50 7.69 -4.02
N GLU A 266 15.41 6.95 -3.94
CA GLU A 266 14.05 7.48 -3.69
C GLU A 266 13.67 8.64 -4.62
N LYS A 267 14.04 8.54 -5.91
CA LYS A 267 13.75 9.57 -6.89
C LYS A 267 12.43 9.35 -7.60
N PHE A 268 12.05 8.09 -7.79
CA PHE A 268 10.87 7.70 -8.53
C PHE A 268 10.05 6.68 -7.74
N CYS A 269 8.77 6.99 -7.57
CA CYS A 269 7.80 6.10 -6.94
C CYS A 269 7.18 5.17 -7.98
N VAL A 270 6.93 3.94 -7.60
CA VAL A 270 6.30 2.94 -8.48
C VAL A 270 4.82 3.26 -8.69
N LEU A 271 4.40 3.24 -9.96
CA LEU A 271 3.02 3.33 -10.42
C LEU A 271 2.54 1.97 -10.93
N ARG A 272 1.27 1.65 -10.70
CA ARG A 272 0.68 0.37 -11.07
C ARG A 272 -0.67 0.55 -11.77
N GLY A 273 -1.07 -0.46 -12.59
CA GLY A 273 -2.42 -0.62 -13.10
C GLY A 273 -2.71 -0.07 -14.49
N GLY A 274 -1.91 0.85 -14.99
CA GLY A 274 -2.23 1.57 -16.22
C GLY A 274 -3.43 2.53 -16.04
N SER A 275 -3.78 3.25 -17.08
CA SER A 275 -4.81 4.28 -17.03
C SER A 275 -5.63 4.36 -18.33
N PHE A 276 -6.62 5.24 -18.38
CA PHE A 276 -7.39 5.54 -19.59
C PHE A 276 -6.53 6.09 -20.74
N PHE A 277 -5.32 6.54 -20.44
CA PHE A 277 -4.38 7.11 -21.40
C PHE A 277 -3.40 6.06 -21.95
N GLU A 278 -3.30 4.90 -21.32
CA GLU A 278 -2.36 3.84 -21.65
C GLU A 278 -3.05 2.65 -22.31
N ASN A 279 -2.28 1.86 -23.06
CA ASN A 279 -2.79 0.74 -23.82
C ASN A 279 -2.90 -0.56 -22.97
N GLN A 280 -3.42 -1.62 -23.62
CA GLN A 280 -3.61 -2.94 -22.99
C GLN A 280 -2.34 -3.52 -22.35
N GLU A 281 -1.15 -3.31 -22.93
CA GLU A 281 0.10 -3.86 -22.39
C GLU A 281 0.48 -3.19 -21.08
N GLN A 282 0.25 -1.87 -20.99
CA GLN A 282 0.51 -1.09 -19.80
C GLN A 282 -0.55 -1.29 -18.70
N SER A 283 -1.64 -1.98 -19.03
CA SER A 283 -2.72 -2.33 -18.08
C SER A 283 -2.59 -3.74 -17.50
N ARG A 284 -1.52 -4.47 -17.83
CA ARG A 284 -1.20 -5.75 -17.18
C ARG A 284 -0.94 -5.53 -15.70
N VAL A 285 -1.30 -6.51 -14.88
CA VAL A 285 -1.06 -6.44 -13.43
C VAL A 285 0.42 -6.42 -13.07
N THR A 286 1.30 -6.87 -13.96
CA THR A 286 2.76 -6.83 -13.81
C THR A 286 3.40 -5.53 -14.28
N TYR A 287 2.69 -4.75 -15.11
CA TYR A 287 3.25 -3.49 -15.61
C TYR A 287 3.64 -2.56 -14.46
N ARG A 288 4.84 -2.02 -14.56
CA ARG A 288 5.48 -1.21 -13.55
C ARG A 288 5.92 0.11 -14.19
N GLY A 289 5.09 1.13 -14.01
CA GLY A 289 5.48 2.51 -14.30
C GLY A 289 6.17 3.14 -13.11
N ASP A 290 6.71 4.32 -13.31
CA ASP A 290 7.29 5.13 -12.24
C ASP A 290 7.26 6.62 -12.57
N ASP A 291 7.26 7.44 -11.53
CA ASP A 291 7.40 8.89 -11.68
C ASP A 291 7.92 9.56 -10.41
N GLY A 292 8.38 10.81 -10.55
CA GLY A 292 8.83 11.61 -9.43
C GLY A 292 7.70 11.96 -8.45
N PRO A 293 7.95 11.96 -7.12
CA PRO A 293 6.90 12.08 -6.10
C PRO A 293 6.16 13.42 -6.10
N ASN A 294 6.68 14.44 -6.77
CA ASN A 294 6.07 15.76 -6.88
C ASN A 294 5.12 15.93 -8.07
N TYR A 295 5.14 15.00 -9.03
CA TYR A 295 4.33 15.11 -10.23
C TYR A 295 2.84 14.88 -9.93
N ARG A 296 1.99 15.50 -10.76
CA ARG A 296 0.54 15.44 -10.67
C ARG A 296 -0.03 15.29 -12.06
N PHE A 297 -0.55 14.12 -12.38
CA PHE A 297 -1.14 13.83 -13.68
C PHE A 297 -2.64 13.61 -13.54
N ASP A 298 -3.40 13.92 -14.55
CA ASP A 298 -4.86 13.74 -14.61
C ASP A 298 -5.27 12.28 -14.87
N PHE A 299 -4.31 11.39 -14.99
CA PHE A 299 -4.47 9.95 -15.14
C PHE A 299 -3.82 9.14 -14.00
N VAL A 300 -3.32 9.81 -12.95
CA VAL A 300 -2.72 9.16 -11.78
C VAL A 300 -3.54 9.46 -10.53
N GLY A 301 -4.02 8.40 -9.90
CA GLY A 301 -4.71 8.38 -8.62
C GLY A 301 -4.04 7.46 -7.61
N PHE A 302 -4.81 6.85 -6.72
CA PHE A 302 -4.29 5.93 -5.71
C PHE A 302 -5.40 5.13 -5.03
N ARG A 303 -5.00 4.04 -4.38
CA ARG A 303 -5.81 3.36 -3.35
C ARG A 303 -5.02 3.23 -2.05
N VAL A 304 -5.69 2.81 -0.99
CA VAL A 304 -5.10 2.67 0.34
C VAL A 304 -5.20 1.25 0.85
N THR A 305 -4.33 0.92 1.79
CA THR A 305 -4.25 -0.37 2.47
C THR A 305 -4.22 -0.17 3.98
N ALA A 306 -4.48 -1.23 4.73
CA ALA A 306 -4.26 -1.29 6.16
C ALA A 306 -3.64 -2.65 6.53
N TYR A 307 -2.84 -2.66 7.59
CA TYR A 307 -2.40 -3.92 8.16
C TYR A 307 -3.59 -4.68 8.75
N PHE A 308 -3.52 -6.00 8.68
CA PHE A 308 -4.48 -6.83 9.35
C PHE A 308 -4.14 -6.89 10.85
N SER A 309 -5.02 -6.35 11.68
CA SER A 309 -4.94 -6.49 13.14
C SER A 309 -6.07 -7.39 13.63
N ILE A 310 -5.73 -8.38 14.45
CA ILE A 310 -6.73 -9.26 15.08
C ILE A 310 -7.55 -8.53 16.16
N PHE A 311 -7.22 -7.28 16.48
CA PHE A 311 -7.92 -6.45 17.47
C PHE A 311 -8.92 -5.48 16.83
N ASP A 312 -9.08 -5.49 15.50
CA ASP A 312 -9.99 -4.60 14.79
C ASP A 312 -11.44 -5.15 14.70
N PHE A 313 -11.74 -6.24 15.45
CA PHE A 313 -13.06 -6.90 15.47
C PHE A 313 -13.52 -7.26 16.88
#